data_0718424f48e31fef8fa05090d4cd0913
#
_entry.id   0718424f48e31fef8fa05090d4cd0913
#
_cell.length_a   1.000
_cell.length_b   1.000
_cell.length_c   1.000
_cell.angle_alpha   90.00
_cell.angle_beta   90.00
_cell.angle_gamma   90.00
#
_symmetry.space_group_name_H-M   'P 1'
#
loop_
_entity.id
_entity.type
_entity.pdbx_description
1 polymer ?
#
loop_
_entity_poly.entity_id
_entity_poly.type
_entity_poly.pdbx_seq_one_letter_code
_entity_poly.pdbx_strand_id
1 'polypeptide(L)' 'MAMPQQDDYIEQIHRLEGLMAYAEAHGDWEELERLKERLRRLLERV' A
#
# COMPACT_ATOMS: atom_id res chain seq x y z
N MET A 1 14.34 22.25 4.87
CA MET A 1 13.62 21.56 3.85
C MET A 1 12.91 20.33 4.41
N ALA A 2 11.74 20.13 4.07
CA ALA A 2 10.99 19.02 4.63
C ALA A 2 11.62 17.69 4.27
N MET A 3 11.28 16.69 5.04
CA MET A 3 11.73 15.34 4.79
C MET A 3 10.65 14.58 4.03
N PRO A 4 10.70 14.62 2.73
CA PRO A 4 9.63 14.02 1.94
C PRO A 4 9.55 12.51 2.05
N GLN A 5 10.60 11.89 2.53
CA GLN A 5 10.62 10.43 2.59
C GLN A 5 9.52 9.86 3.47
N GLN A 6 9.32 10.46 4.62
CA GLN A 6 8.28 9.99 5.52
C GLN A 6 6.90 10.22 4.93
N ASP A 7 6.72 11.39 4.35
CA ASP A 7 5.45 11.70 3.71
C ASP A 7 5.19 10.76 2.55
N ASP A 8 6.23 10.46 1.77
CA ASP A 8 6.12 9.50 0.67
C ASP A 8 5.69 8.15 1.19
N TYR A 9 6.30 7.73 2.27
CA TYR A 9 6.03 6.43 2.84
C TYR A 9 4.56 6.32 3.26
N ILE A 10 4.09 7.32 3.98
CA ILE A 10 2.71 7.32 4.45
C ILE A 10 1.74 7.38 3.28
N GLU A 11 2.07 8.20 2.29
CA GLU A 11 1.24 8.33 1.11
C GLU A 11 1.11 6.99 0.39
N GLN A 12 2.22 6.28 0.27
CA GLN A 12 2.20 5.00 -0.40
C GLN A 12 1.34 3.99 0.35
N ILE A 13 1.43 4.01 1.66
CA ILE A 13 0.61 3.11 2.47
C ILE A 13 -0.87 3.42 2.26
N HIS A 14 -1.23 4.69 2.27
CA HIS A 14 -2.61 5.07 2.06
C HIS A 14 -3.12 4.65 0.69
N ARG A 15 -2.29 4.81 -0.32
CA ARG A 15 -2.66 4.39 -1.67
C ARG A 15 -2.89 2.90 -1.74
N LEU A 16 -1.98 2.14 -1.13
CA LEU A 16 -2.12 0.70 -1.15
C LEU A 16 -3.38 0.27 -0.42
N GLU A 17 -3.68 0.91 0.70
CA GLU A 17 -4.89 0.60 1.43
C GLU A 17 -6.12 0.85 0.59
N GLY A 18 -6.13 1.95 -0.14
CA GLY A 18 -7.25 2.27 -1.01
C GLY A 18 -7.40 1.25 -2.12
N LEU A 19 -6.28 0.87 -2.73
CA LEU A 19 -6.32 -0.12 -3.78
C LEU A 19 -6.76 -1.48 -3.26
N MET A 20 -6.32 -1.81 -2.06
CA MET A 20 -6.72 -3.07 -1.46
C MET A 20 -8.21 -3.11 -1.19
N ALA A 21 -8.75 -2.02 -0.69
CA ALA A 21 -10.18 -1.93 -0.45
C ALA A 21 -10.95 -2.08 -1.76
N TYR A 22 -10.44 -1.46 -2.81
CA TYR A 22 -11.08 -1.54 -4.11
C TYR A 22 -11.06 -2.98 -4.64
N ALA A 23 -9.90 -3.61 -4.54
CA ALA A 23 -9.76 -4.99 -5.01
C ALA A 23 -10.69 -5.92 -4.23
N GLU A 24 -10.78 -5.69 -2.94
CA GLU A 24 -11.64 -6.51 -2.10
C GLU A 24 -13.11 -6.34 -2.49
N ALA A 25 -13.50 -5.11 -2.73
CA ALA A 25 -14.88 -4.82 -3.09
C ALA A 25 -15.26 -5.47 -4.41
N HIS A 26 -14.30 -5.64 -5.29
CA HIS A 26 -14.55 -6.24 -6.60
C HIS A 26 -14.24 -7.73 -6.63
N GLY A 27 -13.81 -8.28 -5.52
CA GLY A 27 -13.47 -9.68 -5.47
C GLY A 27 -12.23 -10.04 -6.24
N ASP A 28 -11.35 -9.08 -6.42
CA ASP A 28 -10.11 -9.29 -7.15
C ASP A 28 -9.04 -9.79 -6.19
N TRP A 29 -9.15 -11.05 -5.83
CA TRP A 29 -8.30 -11.62 -4.81
C TRP A 29 -6.84 -11.69 -5.22
N GLU A 30 -6.58 -11.90 -6.48
CA GLU A 30 -5.20 -11.93 -6.97
C GLU A 30 -4.54 -10.57 -6.78
N GLU A 31 -5.24 -9.54 -7.15
CA GLU A 31 -4.72 -8.19 -7.00
C GLU A 31 -4.54 -7.87 -5.54
N LEU A 32 -5.48 -8.29 -4.72
CA LEU A 32 -5.40 -8.06 -3.29
C LEU A 32 -4.15 -8.68 -2.71
N GLU A 33 -3.82 -9.89 -3.14
CA GLU A 33 -2.63 -10.56 -2.67
C GLU A 33 -1.36 -9.80 -3.04
N ARG A 34 -1.31 -9.30 -4.25
CA ARG A 34 -0.18 -8.52 -4.70
C ARG A 34 -0.01 -7.25 -3.88
N LEU A 35 -1.11 -6.59 -3.62
CA LEU A 35 -1.07 -5.36 -2.86
C LEU A 35 -0.65 -5.61 -1.43
N LYS A 36 -1.12 -6.71 -0.86
CA LYS A 36 -0.70 -7.09 0.48
C LYS A 36 0.79 -7.30 0.55
N GLU A 37 1.32 -8.01 -0.44
CA GLU A 37 2.76 -8.28 -0.48
C GLU A 37 3.54 -6.99 -0.59
N ARG A 38 3.05 -6.07 -1.41
CA ARG A 38 3.72 -4.79 -1.57
C ARG A 38 3.71 -4.01 -0.28
N LEU A 39 2.58 -4.01 0.40
CA LEU A 39 2.48 -3.30 1.67
C LEU A 39 3.42 -3.90 2.70
N ARG A 40 3.50 -5.21 2.75
CA ARG A 40 4.38 -5.87 3.69
C ARG A 40 5.84 -5.48 3.46
N ARG A 41 6.25 -5.46 2.20
CA ARG A 41 7.61 -5.07 1.88
C ARG A 41 7.89 -3.63 2.28
N LEU A 42 6.91 -2.80 2.06
CA LEU A 42 7.03 -1.40 2.42
C LEU A 42 7.24 -1.26 3.92
N LEU A 43 6.46 -1.99 4.69
CA LEU A 43 6.57 -1.93 6.14
C LEU A 43 7.88 -2.51 6.64
N GLU A 44 8.42 -3.49 5.93
CA GLU A 44 9.66 -4.12 6.33
C GLU A 44 10.85 -3.19 6.16
N ARG A 45 10.73 -2.21 5.27
CA ARG A 45 11.83 -1.31 5.02
C ARG A 45 12.04 -0.31 6.15
N VAL A 46 11.07 -0.14 6.97
CA VAL A 46 11.16 0.81 8.09
C VAL A 46 11.91 0.21 9.28
#